data_437a27ffb68fc91934379462434eeef8
#
_entry.id   437a27ffb68fc91934379462434eeef8
#
_cell.length_a   1.000
_cell.length_b   1.000
_cell.length_c   1.000
_cell.angle_alpha   90.00
_cell.angle_beta   90.00
_cell.angle_gamma   90.00
#
_symmetry.space_group_name_H-M   'P 1'
#
loop_
_entity.id
_entity.type
_entity.pdbx_description
1 polymer ?
#
loop_
_entity_poly.entity_id
_entity_poly.type
_entity_poly.pdbx_seq_one_letter_code
_entity_poly.pdbx_strand_id
1 'polypeptide(L)'
;MKKKRLMLNDWLKGELKNKEFKKAFDAEDIRARLALLIAEKRHKQGVSQAELARRIHTKQQVVSDIETLKHSNITILTLDKIAKALNSHLDISFR
;
A
#
# COMPACT_ATOMS: atom_id res chain seq x y z
N MET A 1 9.38 -14.99 9.41
CA MET A 1 9.90 -13.68 9.01
C MET A 1 10.44 -13.67 7.58
N LYS A 2 11.33 -14.61 7.22
CA LYS A 2 11.88 -14.69 5.87
C LYS A 2 10.81 -14.89 4.79
N LYS A 3 9.77 -15.70 5.07
CA LYS A 3 8.67 -15.93 4.13
C LYS A 3 7.89 -14.66 3.82
N LYS A 4 7.62 -13.81 4.83
CA LYS A 4 6.91 -12.54 4.64
C LYS A 4 7.74 -11.56 3.80
N ARG A 5 9.06 -11.52 4.01
CA ARG A 5 9.96 -10.72 3.19
C ARG A 5 10.00 -11.18 1.75
N LEU A 6 10.04 -12.50 1.53
CA LEU A 6 10.02 -13.06 0.18
C LEU A 6 8.74 -12.68 -0.55
N MET A 7 7.59 -12.77 0.14
CA MET A 7 6.31 -12.38 -0.44
C MET A 7 6.28 -10.88 -0.80
N LEU A 8 6.81 -10.03 0.07
CA LEU A 8 6.89 -8.60 -0.20
C LEU A 8 7.84 -8.32 -1.37
N ASN A 9 8.99 -8.99 -1.41
CA ASN A 9 9.95 -8.84 -2.49
C ASN A 9 9.36 -9.30 -3.83
N ASP A 10 8.61 -10.40 -3.84
CA ASP A 10 7.96 -10.90 -5.04
C ASP A 10 6.90 -9.92 -5.53
N TRP A 11 6.10 -9.36 -4.62
CA TRP A 11 5.13 -8.33 -4.95
C TRP A 11 5.84 -7.11 -5.56
N LEU A 12 6.89 -6.64 -4.91
CA LEU A 12 7.66 -5.47 -5.36
C LEU A 12 8.28 -5.70 -6.73
N LYS A 13 8.84 -6.88 -6.97
CA LYS A 13 9.38 -7.24 -8.29
C LYS A 13 8.31 -7.20 -9.37
N GLY A 14 7.12 -7.71 -9.04
CA GLY A 14 5.98 -7.65 -9.97
C GLY A 14 5.59 -6.22 -10.29
N GLU A 15 5.53 -5.37 -9.27
CA GLU A 15 5.17 -3.96 -9.45
C GLU A 15 6.27 -3.18 -10.19
N LEU A 16 7.53 -3.49 -9.95
CA LEU A 16 8.65 -2.83 -10.66
C LEU A 16 8.71 -3.19 -12.14
N LYS A 17 8.04 -4.26 -12.57
CA LYS A 17 7.86 -4.56 -13.99
C LYS A 17 6.84 -3.64 -14.64
N ASN A 18 5.92 -3.05 -13.84
CA ASN A 18 5.00 -2.03 -14.31
C ASN A 18 5.79 -0.73 -14.49
N LYS A 19 5.81 -0.21 -15.71
CA LYS A 19 6.62 0.98 -16.03
C LYS A 19 6.20 2.21 -15.24
N GLU A 20 4.90 2.39 -15.05
CA GLU A 20 4.39 3.55 -14.30
C GLU A 20 4.77 3.50 -12.84
N PHE A 21 4.64 2.32 -12.21
CA PHE A 21 5.02 2.14 -10.82
C PHE A 21 6.53 2.34 -10.65
N LYS A 22 7.34 1.72 -11.50
CA LYS A 22 8.79 1.86 -11.44
C LYS A 22 9.22 3.31 -11.59
N LYS A 23 8.64 4.01 -12.55
CA LYS A 23 8.95 5.43 -12.78
C LYS A 23 8.63 6.26 -11.53
N ALA A 24 7.46 6.05 -10.93
CA ALA A 24 7.06 6.75 -9.71
C ALA A 24 7.98 6.38 -8.55
N PHE A 25 8.32 5.11 -8.40
CA PHE A 25 9.18 4.63 -7.33
C PHE A 25 10.60 5.20 -7.46
N ASP A 26 11.17 5.17 -8.67
CA ASP A 26 12.50 5.73 -8.94
C ASP A 26 12.54 7.24 -8.74
N ALA A 27 11.44 7.94 -9.01
CA ALA A 27 11.32 9.38 -8.79
C ALA A 27 11.02 9.73 -7.31
N GLU A 28 10.99 8.74 -6.43
CA GLU A 28 10.64 8.90 -5.02
C GLU A 28 9.25 9.55 -4.83
N ASP A 29 8.33 9.24 -5.72
CA ASP A 29 6.95 9.70 -5.63
C ASP A 29 6.33 9.22 -4.31
N ILE A 30 5.73 10.14 -3.57
CA ILE A 30 5.13 9.83 -2.28
C ILE A 30 4.03 8.77 -2.37
N ARG A 31 3.32 8.71 -3.50
CA ARG A 31 2.29 7.69 -3.72
C ARG A 31 2.90 6.30 -3.80
N ALA A 32 4.06 6.16 -4.45
CA ALA A 32 4.75 4.89 -4.54
C ALA A 32 5.26 4.44 -3.17
N ARG A 33 5.78 5.37 -2.39
CA ARG A 33 6.22 5.09 -1.01
C ARG A 33 5.06 4.64 -0.15
N LEU A 34 3.93 5.32 -0.29
CA LEU A 34 2.72 4.99 0.46
C LEU A 34 2.19 3.61 0.07
N ALA A 35 2.14 3.32 -1.24
CA ALA A 35 1.70 2.02 -1.74
C ALA A 35 2.56 0.90 -1.16
N LEU A 36 3.88 1.08 -1.15
CA LEU A 36 4.81 0.11 -0.59
C LEU A 36 4.57 -0.07 0.91
N LEU A 37 4.40 1.02 1.63
CA LEU A 37 4.18 0.99 3.08
C LEU A 37 2.89 0.23 3.44
N ILE A 38 1.81 0.51 2.73
CA ILE A 38 0.52 -0.17 2.93
C ILE A 38 0.68 -1.68 2.66
N ALA A 39 1.27 -2.03 1.53
CA ALA A 39 1.47 -3.42 1.15
C ALA A 39 2.37 -4.14 2.16
N GLU A 40 3.43 -3.49 2.63
CA GLU A 40 4.34 -4.05 3.62
C GLU A 40 3.63 -4.33 4.93
N LYS A 41 2.89 -3.36 5.45
CA LYS A 41 2.11 -3.53 6.69
C LYS A 41 1.08 -4.65 6.54
N ARG A 42 0.39 -4.67 5.42
CA ARG A 42 -0.61 -5.69 5.13
C ARG A 42 0.01 -7.09 5.10
N HIS A 43 1.12 -7.26 4.38
CA HIS A 43 1.81 -8.54 4.27
C HIS A 43 2.35 -9.02 5.61
N LYS A 44 2.92 -8.12 6.40
CA LYS A 44 3.44 -8.45 7.73
C LYS A 44 2.37 -8.99 8.66
N GLN A 45 1.14 -8.51 8.51
CA GLN A 45 0.02 -8.91 9.35
C GLN A 45 -0.79 -10.06 8.74
N GLY A 46 -0.42 -10.52 7.55
CA GLY A 46 -1.15 -11.60 6.87
C GLY A 46 -2.54 -11.15 6.41
N VAL A 47 -2.73 -9.85 6.15
CA VAL A 47 -4.00 -9.28 5.74
C VAL A 47 -4.03 -9.17 4.22
N SER A 48 -5.07 -9.78 3.59
CA SER A 48 -5.25 -9.68 2.15
C SER A 48 -5.80 -8.31 1.76
N GLN A 49 -5.71 -7.99 0.47
CA GLN A 49 -6.34 -6.76 -0.05
C GLN A 49 -7.85 -6.77 0.21
N ALA A 50 -8.49 -7.93 0.03
CA ALA A 50 -9.92 -8.08 0.28
C ALA A 50 -10.26 -7.82 1.75
N GLU A 51 -9.46 -8.35 2.67
CA GLU A 51 -9.67 -8.16 4.10
C GLU A 51 -9.47 -6.68 4.50
N LEU A 52 -8.44 -6.03 3.98
CA LEU A 52 -8.25 -4.61 4.24
C LEU A 52 -9.42 -3.79 3.72
N ALA A 53 -9.87 -4.09 2.49
CA ALA A 53 -11.02 -3.41 1.90
C ALA A 53 -12.27 -3.57 2.78
N ARG A 54 -12.51 -4.78 3.29
CA ARG A 54 -13.62 -5.04 4.19
C ARG A 54 -13.52 -4.19 5.46
N ARG A 55 -12.34 -4.11 6.04
CA ARG A 55 -12.12 -3.35 7.28
C ARG A 55 -12.35 -1.86 7.14
N ILE A 56 -12.07 -1.32 5.95
CA ILE A 56 -12.28 0.12 5.68
C ILE A 56 -13.55 0.40 4.89
N HIS A 57 -14.42 -0.61 4.76
CA HIS A 57 -15.73 -0.50 4.10
C HIS A 57 -15.64 -0.03 2.65
N THR A 58 -14.75 -0.64 1.89
CA THR A 58 -14.58 -0.33 0.48
C THR A 58 -14.42 -1.62 -0.34
N LYS A 59 -14.30 -1.47 -1.65
CA LYS A 59 -14.10 -2.59 -2.56
C LYS A 59 -12.62 -2.96 -2.66
N GLN A 60 -12.33 -4.26 -2.85
CA GLN A 60 -10.95 -4.72 -3.04
C GLN A 60 -10.23 -3.96 -4.15
N GLN A 61 -10.95 -3.63 -5.23
CA GLN A 61 -10.36 -2.90 -6.35
C GLN A 61 -9.76 -1.56 -5.92
N VAL A 62 -10.37 -0.89 -4.94
CA VAL A 62 -9.85 0.37 -4.41
C VAL A 62 -8.49 0.15 -3.76
N VAL A 63 -8.36 -0.89 -2.92
CA VAL A 63 -7.07 -1.21 -2.28
C VAL A 63 -6.03 -1.58 -3.33
N SER A 64 -6.41 -2.40 -4.30
CA SER A 64 -5.52 -2.77 -5.41
C SER A 64 -5.06 -1.54 -6.19
N ASP A 65 -5.97 -0.62 -6.48
CA ASP A 65 -5.64 0.60 -7.23
C ASP A 65 -4.69 1.51 -6.44
N ILE A 66 -4.85 1.59 -5.12
CA ILE A 66 -3.92 2.34 -4.28
C ILE A 66 -2.53 1.73 -4.34
N GLU A 67 -2.43 0.41 -4.20
CA GLU A 67 -1.14 -0.30 -4.18
C GLU A 67 -0.46 -0.35 -5.55
N THR A 68 -1.20 -0.15 -6.63
CA THR A 68 -0.64 -0.14 -8.00
C THR A 68 -0.59 1.26 -8.63
N LEU A 69 -0.85 2.30 -7.85
CA LEU A 69 -0.81 3.71 -8.25
C LEU A 69 -1.85 4.07 -9.32
N LYS A 70 -2.93 3.30 -9.43
CA LYS A 70 -4.05 3.61 -10.31
C LYS A 70 -5.03 4.59 -9.66
N HIS A 71 -4.98 4.73 -8.34
CA HIS A 71 -5.83 5.63 -7.59
C HIS A 71 -5.11 6.98 -7.44
N SER A 72 -5.59 8.01 -8.14
CA SER A 72 -4.90 9.30 -8.21
C SER A 72 -5.09 10.17 -6.96
N ASN A 73 -6.21 10.01 -6.25
CA ASN A 73 -6.55 10.85 -5.10
C ASN A 73 -6.94 10.00 -3.91
N ILE A 74 -6.01 9.85 -2.98
CA ILE A 74 -6.30 9.22 -1.70
C ILE A 74 -6.42 10.34 -0.66
N THR A 75 -7.51 10.31 0.13
CA THR A 75 -7.72 11.32 1.15
C THR A 75 -6.98 10.95 2.43
N ILE A 76 -6.72 11.98 3.26
CA ILE A 76 -6.12 11.77 4.59
C ILE A 76 -7.02 10.89 5.45
N LEU A 77 -8.34 11.06 5.34
CA LEU A 77 -9.29 10.23 6.08
C LEU A 77 -9.20 8.76 5.68
N THR A 78 -9.02 8.48 4.40
CA THR A 78 -8.83 7.11 3.92
C THR A 78 -7.53 6.53 4.45
N LEU A 79 -6.44 7.32 4.43
CA LEU A 79 -5.16 6.90 5.00
C LEU A 79 -5.28 6.57 6.48
N ASP A 80 -6.00 7.40 7.22
CA ASP A 80 -6.22 7.15 8.65
C ASP A 80 -6.98 5.84 8.88
N LYS A 81 -8.01 5.59 8.07
CA LYS A 81 -8.77 4.33 8.15
C LYS A 81 -7.87 3.12 7.84
N ILE A 82 -7.03 3.23 6.82
CA ILE A 82 -6.09 2.16 6.47
C ILE A 82 -5.11 1.91 7.62
N ALA A 83 -4.53 2.97 8.16
CA ALA A 83 -3.60 2.85 9.28
C ALA A 83 -4.25 2.13 10.47
N LYS A 84 -5.44 2.56 10.87
CA LYS A 84 -6.16 1.94 11.98
C LYS A 84 -6.53 0.48 11.69
N ALA A 85 -6.94 0.19 10.46
CA ALA A 85 -7.27 -1.18 10.06
C ALA A 85 -6.04 -2.10 10.08
N LEU A 86 -4.85 -1.53 10.00
CA LEU A 86 -3.58 -2.25 10.08
C LEU A 86 -2.87 -2.05 11.42
N ASN A 87 -3.64 -1.76 12.47
CA ASN A 87 -3.14 -1.59 13.85
C ASN A 87 -2.00 -0.59 13.94
N SER A 88 -2.10 0.49 13.16
CA SER A 88 -1.06 1.52 13.06
C SER A 88 -1.66 2.89 13.28
N HIS A 89 -0.80 3.89 13.37
CA HIS A 89 -1.21 5.29 13.48
C HIS A 89 -0.70 6.07 12.28
N LEU A 90 -1.55 6.91 11.73
CA LEU A 90 -1.11 7.85 10.71
C LEU A 90 -0.39 9.01 11.38
N ASP A 91 0.85 9.24 10.96
CA ASP A 91 1.66 10.34 11.45
C ASP A 91 2.19 11.11 10.25
N ILE A 92 1.99 12.43 10.24
CA ILE A 92 2.36 13.29 9.12
C ILE A 92 3.34 14.34 9.63
N SER A 93 4.45 14.49 8.91
CA SER A 93 5.41 15.52 9.25
C SER A 93 5.94 16.18 7.99
N PHE A 94 6.31 17.43 8.13
CA PHE A 94 7.02 18.19 7.11
C PHE A 94 8.45 18.38 7.58
N ARG A 95 9.40 18.22 6.64
CA ARG A 95 10.82 18.44 6.94
C ARG A 95 11.45 19.44 6.00
#